data_709b3c8a1f124b2a1a6d11efc359845e
#
_entry.id   709b3c8a1f124b2a1a6d11efc359845e
#
_cell.length_a   1.000
_cell.length_b   1.000
_cell.length_c   1.000
_cell.angle_alpha   90.00
_cell.angle_beta   90.00
_cell.angle_gamma   90.00
#
_symmetry.space_group_name_H-M   'P 1'
#
loop_
_entity.id
_entity.type
_entity.pdbx_description
1 polymer ?
#
loop_
_entity_poly.entity_id
_entity_poly.type
_entity_poly.pdbx_seq_one_letter_code
_entity_poly.pdbx_strand_id
1 'polypeptide(L)'
;MKSISLSCAALLAFASASAFAQHAERCEPIPKDQWKPQAELERKLTDMGWKVRRVKIENGCYEVYGTDERGGKVEVFFHPKTFERVTAEKK
;
A
#
# COMPACT_ATOMS: atom_id res chain seq x y z
N MET A 1 -55.14 26.25 -8.23
CA MET A 1 -54.71 25.93 -8.21
C MET A 1 -53.64 25.46 -8.14
N LYS A 2 -53.10 25.09 -7.91
CA LYS A 2 -52.37 24.71 -7.93
C LYS A 2 -51.33 24.17 -7.62
N SER A 3 -50.72 23.70 -7.49
CA SER A 3 -49.99 23.20 -7.25
C SER A 3 -48.96 22.74 -7.26
N ILE A 4 -48.33 22.39 -7.11
CA ILE A 4 -47.50 21.95 -7.15
C ILE A 4 -46.48 21.41 -6.89
N SER A 5 -45.85 21.03 -6.78
CA SER A 5 -45.10 20.44 -6.54
C SER A 5 -44.00 20.08 -6.56
N LEU A 6 -43.38 19.78 -6.39
CA LEU A 6 -42.46 19.44 -6.44
C LEU A 6 -41.47 18.90 -6.29
N SER A 7 -40.99 18.50 -6.22
CA SER A 7 -40.26 17.88 -6.13
C SER A 7 -39.14 17.59 -6.05
N CYS A 8 -38.46 17.24 -5.86
CA CYS A 8 -37.61 16.95 -5.78
C CYS A 8 -36.59 16.49 -5.72
N ALA A 9 -36.07 16.13 -5.62
CA ALA A 9 -35.33 15.68 -5.64
C ALA A 9 -34.22 15.32 -5.46
N ALA A 10 -33.61 14.99 -5.29
CA ALA A 10 -32.80 14.55 -5.19
C ALA A 10 -31.72 14.23 -5.09
N LEU A 11 -31.18 13.90 -4.93
CA LEU A 11 -30.31 13.53 -4.86
C LEU A 11 -29.23 13.16 -4.81
N LEU A 12 -28.66 12.73 -4.65
CA LEU A 12 -27.79 12.30 -4.67
C LEU A 12 -26.65 11.93 -4.40
N ALA A 13 -25.99 11.59 -4.14
CA ALA A 13 -25.20 11.15 -3.84
C ALA A 13 -24.15 10.73 -3.96
N PHE A 14 -23.53 10.25 -3.86
CA PHE A 14 -22.66 9.74 -4.01
C PHE A 14 -21.59 9.49 -3.69
N ALA A 15 -21.12 9.23 -3.39
CA ALA A 15 -20.35 8.78 -2.95
C ALA A 15 -19.15 8.60 -3.30
N SER A 16 -18.71 8.20 -3.47
CA SER A 16 -17.66 8.11 -4.00
C SER A 16 -16.55 7.96 -3.28
N ALA A 17 -16.38 7.93 -2.57
CA ALA A 17 -15.38 7.88 -1.98
C ALA A 17 -14.47 6.95 -2.14
N SER A 18 -14.38 6.16 -1.91
CA SER A 18 -13.67 5.20 -2.07
C SER A 18 -12.56 5.30 -2.77
N ALA A 19 -12.47 6.02 -3.47
CA ALA A 19 -11.49 6.03 -4.22
C ALA A 19 -10.24 5.87 -3.64
N PHE A 20 -9.88 6.43 -2.71
CA PHE A 20 -8.60 6.31 -2.36
C PHE A 20 -8.26 5.15 -1.68
N ALA A 21 -9.05 4.57 -1.20
CA ALA A 21 -8.71 3.46 -0.49
C ALA A 21 -8.07 2.47 -1.30
N GLN A 22 -8.24 2.55 -2.50
CA GLN A 22 -7.75 1.58 -3.24
C GLN A 22 -6.42 1.62 -3.67
N HIS A 23 -5.65 2.43 -3.30
CA HIS A 23 -4.36 2.41 -3.77
C HIS A 23 -3.43 1.60 -3.01
N ALA A 24 -3.79 0.45 -2.63
CA ALA A 24 -2.91 -0.44 -1.94
C ALA A 24 -1.86 -0.85 -2.90
N GLU A 25 -0.65 -0.86 -2.53
CA GLU A 25 0.40 -1.33 -3.35
C GLU A 25 0.28 -2.80 -3.49
N ARG A 26 0.68 -3.32 -4.62
CA ARG A 26 0.60 -4.73 -4.79
C ARG A 26 1.70 -5.19 -5.75
N CYS A 27 2.21 -6.36 -5.55
CA CYS A 27 3.24 -6.92 -6.39
C CYS A 27 2.64 -7.96 -7.31
N GLU A 28 3.27 -8.17 -8.45
CA GLU A 28 2.76 -9.15 -9.35
C GLU A 28 2.91 -10.51 -8.72
N PRO A 29 2.09 -11.45 -9.02
CA PRO A 29 2.16 -12.77 -8.40
C PRO A 29 3.45 -13.47 -8.75
N ILE A 30 4.22 -13.83 -7.77
CA ILE A 30 5.45 -14.53 -7.94
C ILE A 30 5.36 -15.79 -7.10
N PRO A 31 5.67 -16.95 -7.66
CA PRO A 31 5.64 -18.17 -6.86
C PRO A 31 6.54 -18.04 -5.67
N LYS A 32 6.07 -18.48 -4.52
CA LYS A 32 6.80 -18.35 -3.31
C LYS A 32 8.19 -18.93 -3.36
N ASP A 33 8.41 -19.95 -4.10
CA ASP A 33 9.73 -20.54 -4.15
C ASP A 33 10.71 -19.66 -4.92
N GLN A 34 10.25 -18.57 -5.53
CA GLN A 34 11.14 -17.66 -6.18
C GLN A 34 11.37 -16.42 -5.34
N TRP A 35 10.77 -16.34 -4.17
CA TRP A 35 10.94 -15.21 -3.30
C TRP A 35 12.29 -15.31 -2.62
N LYS A 36 12.93 -14.18 -2.42
CA LYS A 36 14.14 -14.17 -1.66
C LYS A 36 13.74 -14.16 -0.20
N PRO A 37 14.55 -14.71 0.68
CA PRO A 37 14.18 -14.79 2.08
C PRO A 37 13.97 -13.41 2.71
N GLN A 38 12.99 -13.36 3.59
CA GLN A 38 12.70 -12.15 4.30
C GLN A 38 13.93 -11.64 5.06
N ALA A 39 14.71 -12.54 5.63
CA ALA A 39 15.87 -12.15 6.38
C ALA A 39 16.88 -11.40 5.51
N GLU A 40 16.92 -11.73 4.25
CA GLU A 40 17.83 -11.06 3.38
C GLU A 40 17.38 -9.62 3.13
N LEU A 41 16.09 -9.41 3.05
CA LEU A 41 15.57 -8.08 2.89
C LEU A 41 15.84 -7.26 4.15
N GLU A 42 15.64 -7.86 5.30
CA GLU A 42 15.87 -7.16 6.54
C GLU A 42 17.33 -6.75 6.65
N ARG A 43 18.24 -7.63 6.23
CA ARG A 43 19.59 -7.32 6.32
C ARG A 43 19.94 -6.19 5.37
N LYS A 44 19.40 -6.18 4.18
CA LYS A 44 19.65 -5.15 3.25
C LYS A 44 19.20 -3.81 3.79
N LEU A 45 18.03 -3.76 4.39
CA LEU A 45 17.51 -2.53 4.93
C LEU A 45 18.31 -2.06 6.14
N THR A 46 18.72 -3.00 6.98
CA THR A 46 19.49 -2.65 8.14
C THR A 46 20.84 -2.08 7.70
N ASP A 47 21.41 -2.63 6.64
CA ASP A 47 22.67 -2.12 6.15
C ASP A 47 22.51 -0.70 5.60
N MET A 48 21.31 -0.32 5.23
CA MET A 48 21.04 1.00 4.76
C MET A 48 20.73 1.98 5.89
N GLY A 49 20.72 1.49 7.11
CA GLY A 49 20.44 2.35 8.25
C GLY A 49 19.00 2.32 8.72
N TRP A 50 18.21 1.44 8.17
CA TRP A 50 16.80 1.35 8.61
C TRP A 50 16.71 0.51 9.87
N LYS A 51 15.63 0.71 10.59
CA LYS A 51 15.34 -0.14 11.73
C LYS A 51 14.04 -0.82 11.40
N VAL A 52 14.11 -2.10 11.11
CA VAL A 52 12.93 -2.86 10.70
C VAL A 52 12.26 -3.40 11.94
N ARG A 53 10.97 -3.07 12.12
CA ARG A 53 10.24 -3.57 13.25
C ARG A 53 9.44 -4.78 12.89
N ARG A 54 8.99 -4.89 11.70
CA ARG A 54 8.13 -5.97 11.34
C ARG A 54 8.04 -6.13 9.85
N VAL A 55 7.94 -7.32 9.37
CA VAL A 55 7.75 -7.58 7.96
C VAL A 55 6.54 -8.49 7.82
N LYS A 56 5.64 -8.13 6.94
CA LYS A 56 4.46 -8.93 6.69
C LYS A 56 4.40 -9.25 5.23
N ILE A 57 3.62 -10.23 4.87
CA ILE A 57 3.37 -10.53 3.48
C ILE A 57 2.00 -10.00 3.18
N GLU A 58 1.91 -9.11 2.24
CA GLU A 58 0.67 -8.50 1.92
C GLU A 58 0.60 -8.18 0.44
N ASN A 59 -0.48 -8.50 -0.21
CA ASN A 59 -0.67 -8.22 -1.63
C ASN A 59 0.48 -8.72 -2.48
N GLY A 60 1.04 -9.85 -2.14
CA GLY A 60 2.13 -10.43 -2.92
C GLY A 60 3.46 -9.77 -2.71
N CYS A 61 3.57 -8.93 -1.71
CA CYS A 61 4.81 -8.20 -1.43
C CYS A 61 5.28 -8.48 -0.02
N TYR A 62 6.48 -8.03 0.28
CA TYR A 62 6.92 -7.93 1.65
C TYR A 62 6.58 -6.51 2.08
N GLU A 63 5.84 -6.37 3.13
CA GLU A 63 5.50 -5.06 3.64
C GLU A 63 6.32 -4.81 4.88
N VAL A 64 7.13 -3.78 4.89
CA VAL A 64 8.04 -3.50 5.97
C VAL A 64 7.60 -2.31 6.78
N TYR A 65 7.58 -2.48 8.10
CA TYR A 65 7.26 -1.40 8.99
C TYR A 65 8.50 -1.08 9.80
N GLY A 66 8.82 0.15 9.97
CA GLY A 66 9.98 0.52 10.76
C GLY A 66 10.31 1.98 10.61
N THR A 67 11.59 2.31 10.68
CA THR A 67 12.02 3.68 10.45
C THR A 67 13.14 3.64 9.44
N ASP A 68 13.24 4.67 8.63
CA ASP A 68 14.28 4.71 7.62
C ASP A 68 15.55 5.33 8.23
N GLU A 69 16.54 5.57 7.40
CA GLU A 69 17.81 6.05 7.90
C GLU A 69 17.74 7.43 8.51
N ARG A 70 16.66 8.16 8.26
CA ARG A 70 16.52 9.46 8.85
C ARG A 70 15.66 9.41 10.07
N GLY A 71 15.25 8.24 10.49
CA GLY A 71 14.40 8.09 11.65
C GLY A 71 12.92 8.30 11.37
N GLY A 72 12.56 8.41 10.11
CA GLY A 72 11.16 8.62 9.78
C GLY A 72 10.42 7.31 9.71
N LYS A 73 9.20 7.27 10.21
CA LYS A 73 8.42 6.06 10.14
C LYS A 73 8.09 5.70 8.74
N VAL A 74 8.19 4.43 8.41
CA VAL A 74 7.89 3.97 7.07
C VAL A 74 7.03 2.73 7.10
N GLU A 75 6.28 2.59 6.05
CA GLU A 75 5.49 1.41 5.82
C GLU A 75 5.61 1.22 4.33
N VAL A 76 6.46 0.35 3.89
CA VAL A 76 6.82 0.25 2.50
C VAL A 76 6.72 -1.16 1.97
N PHE A 77 6.30 -1.30 0.74
CA PHE A 77 6.18 -2.61 0.12
C PHE A 77 7.38 -2.84 -0.77
N PHE A 78 7.91 -4.05 -0.73
CA PHE A 78 9.04 -4.43 -1.56
C PHE A 78 8.70 -5.66 -2.38
N HIS A 79 9.16 -5.67 -3.61
CA HIS A 79 8.97 -6.80 -4.49
C HIS A 79 9.73 -7.99 -3.90
N PRO A 80 9.12 -9.14 -3.73
CA PRO A 80 9.76 -10.23 -3.00
C PRO A 80 10.92 -10.90 -3.75
N LYS A 81 11.00 -10.69 -5.03
CA LYS A 81 12.05 -11.31 -5.77
C LYS A 81 13.19 -10.36 -6.04
N THR A 82 12.92 -9.11 -6.28
CA THR A 82 13.97 -8.16 -6.62
C THR A 82 14.30 -7.21 -5.50
N PHE A 83 13.41 -7.08 -4.53
CA PHE A 83 13.54 -6.15 -3.43
C PHE A 83 13.41 -4.70 -3.90
N GLU A 84 12.82 -4.51 -5.08
CA GLU A 84 12.57 -3.17 -5.53
C GLU A 84 11.40 -2.62 -4.75
N ARG A 85 11.45 -1.35 -4.45
CA ARG A 85 10.39 -0.72 -3.71
C ARG A 85 9.20 -0.54 -4.60
N VAL A 86 8.04 -0.88 -4.11
CA VAL A 86 6.80 -0.76 -4.86
C VAL A 86 6.03 0.38 -4.27
N THR A 87 5.73 1.40 -5.05
CA THR A 87 5.00 2.52 -4.51
C THR A 87 3.72 2.69 -5.25
N ALA A 88 2.78 3.26 -4.60
CA ALA A 88 1.51 3.50 -5.22
C ALA A 88 1.69 4.58 -6.23
N GLU A 89 0.88 4.60 -7.24
CA GLU A 89 1.01 5.55 -8.21
C GLU A 89 0.65 6.83 -7.72
N LYS A 90 1.14 7.74 -7.92
CA LYS A 90 0.80 8.92 -7.39
C LYS A 90 0.50 9.83 -8.27
N LYS A 91 -0.08 10.35 -8.45
CA LYS A 91 -0.54 11.06 -9.34
C LYS A 91 -0.48 11.98 -9.24
#